data_e34e9e1f1084331504c02d2d73e9afbf
#
_entry.id   e34e9e1f1084331504c02d2d73e9afbf
#
_cell.length_a   1.000
_cell.length_b   1.000
_cell.length_c   1.000
_cell.angle_alpha   90.00
_cell.angle_beta   90.00
_cell.angle_gamma   90.00
#
_symmetry.space_group_name_H-M   'P 1'
#
loop_
_entity.id
_entity.type
_entity.pdbx_description
1 polymer ?
#
loop_
_entity_poly.entity_id
_entity_poly.type
_entity_poly.pdbx_seq_one_letter_code
_entity_poly.pdbx_strand_id
1 'polypeptide(L)' 'MSVELGEDEVFSAAVAGLPQVAELIATFPFEDRRRALEAAEQSYLETAKRLGYQEADALQWAAAVMFRLRLTEPIMAM' A
#
# COMPACT_ATOMS: atom_id res chain seq x y z
N MET A 1 -3.14 -8.85 -28.84
CA MET A 1 -3.37 -9.26 -27.46
C MET A 1 -3.02 -8.10 -26.55
N SER A 2 -3.98 -7.57 -25.87
CA SER A 2 -3.71 -6.46 -24.97
C SER A 2 -3.01 -6.99 -23.73
N VAL A 3 -1.92 -6.35 -23.37
CA VAL A 3 -1.22 -6.68 -22.14
C VAL A 3 -1.76 -5.76 -21.05
N GLU A 4 -2.90 -6.11 -20.52
CA GLU A 4 -3.41 -5.41 -19.37
C GLU A 4 -2.98 -6.16 -18.13
N LEU A 5 -2.41 -5.43 -17.18
CA LEU A 5 -2.13 -6.00 -15.87
C LEU A 5 -3.48 -6.24 -15.18
N GLY A 6 -3.74 -7.48 -14.81
CA GLY A 6 -4.92 -7.79 -14.03
C GLY A 6 -4.82 -7.18 -12.64
N GLU A 7 -5.95 -7.10 -11.95
CA GLU A 7 -5.98 -6.59 -10.59
C GLU A 7 -5.04 -7.35 -9.68
N ASP A 8 -4.94 -8.67 -9.86
CA ASP A 8 -4.04 -9.50 -9.06
C ASP A 8 -2.58 -9.15 -9.28
N GLU A 9 -2.21 -8.82 -10.52
CA GLU A 9 -0.84 -8.44 -10.84
C GLU A 9 -0.48 -7.10 -10.24
N VAL A 10 -1.40 -6.14 -10.30
CA VAL A 10 -1.20 -4.83 -9.70
C VAL A 10 -1.08 -4.95 -8.19
N PHE A 11 -1.95 -5.74 -7.57
CA PHE A 11 -1.90 -5.98 -6.14
C PHE A 11 -0.60 -6.68 -5.74
N SER A 12 -0.19 -7.70 -6.49
CA SER A 12 1.05 -8.43 -6.22
C SER A 12 2.27 -7.52 -6.34
N ALA A 13 2.27 -6.62 -7.31
CA ALA A 13 3.36 -5.66 -7.47
C ALA A 13 3.44 -4.71 -6.27
N ALA A 14 2.29 -4.22 -5.80
CA ALA A 14 2.25 -3.36 -4.63
C ALA A 14 2.74 -4.11 -3.38
N VAL A 15 2.30 -5.35 -3.20
CA VAL A 15 2.70 -6.17 -2.06
C VAL A 15 4.20 -6.47 -2.10
N ALA A 16 4.76 -6.68 -3.29
CA ALA A 16 6.18 -6.96 -3.43
C ALA A 16 7.05 -5.79 -2.94
N GLY A 17 6.55 -4.56 -3.02
CA GLY A 17 7.27 -3.38 -2.53
C GLY A 17 7.07 -3.08 -1.05
N LEU A 18 6.20 -3.81 -0.36
CA LEU A 18 5.87 -3.51 1.03
C LEU A 18 7.06 -3.63 2.01
N PRO A 19 7.99 -4.58 1.86
CA PRO A 19 9.12 -4.62 2.77
C PRO A 19 9.94 -3.33 2.78
N GLN A 20 10.12 -2.71 1.61
CA GLN A 20 10.83 -1.45 1.50
C GLN A 20 10.04 -0.30 2.13
N VAL A 21 8.73 -0.28 1.92
CA VAL A 21 7.86 0.72 2.52
C VAL A 21 7.86 0.57 4.05
N ALA A 22 7.80 -0.66 4.53
CA ALA A 22 7.83 -0.94 5.96
C ALA A 22 9.13 -0.46 6.60
N GLU A 23 10.26 -0.70 5.96
CA GLU A 23 11.55 -0.23 6.44
C GLU A 23 11.61 1.29 6.50
N LEU A 24 11.09 1.95 5.47
CA LEU A 24 11.06 3.41 5.44
C LEU A 24 10.22 3.97 6.59
N ILE A 25 9.04 3.41 6.81
CA ILE A 25 8.17 3.86 7.90
C ILE A 25 8.82 3.62 9.26
N ALA A 26 9.52 2.51 9.40
CA ALA A 26 10.20 2.17 10.65
C ALA A 26 11.35 3.13 10.99
N THR A 27 11.87 3.88 10.01
CA THR A 27 12.89 4.90 10.29
C THR A 27 12.31 6.14 10.94
N PHE A 28 11.01 6.34 10.91
CA PHE A 28 10.37 7.50 11.49
C PHE A 28 10.28 7.37 13.01
N PRO A 29 10.32 8.48 13.77
CA PRO A 29 10.02 8.43 15.20
C PRO A 29 8.67 7.77 15.44
N PHE A 30 8.53 7.09 16.58
CA PHE A 30 7.33 6.33 16.89
C PHE A 30 6.07 7.16 16.74
N GLU A 31 6.08 8.39 17.23
CA GLU A 31 4.91 9.26 17.15
C GLU A 31 4.54 9.69 15.73
N ASP A 32 5.47 9.58 14.78
CA ASP A 32 5.21 9.96 13.39
C ASP A 32 4.82 8.79 12.50
N ARG A 33 4.94 7.55 13.01
CA ARG A 33 4.66 6.35 12.22
C ARG A 33 3.20 6.27 11.80
N ARG A 34 2.29 6.73 12.66
CA ARG A 34 0.88 6.77 12.32
C ARG A 34 0.63 7.65 11.11
N ARG A 35 1.24 8.85 11.08
CA ARG A 35 1.11 9.75 9.93
C ARG A 35 1.73 9.15 8.69
N ALA A 36 2.86 8.46 8.85
CA ALA A 36 3.51 7.80 7.73
C ALA A 36 2.63 6.70 7.13
N LEU A 37 1.94 5.93 7.98
CA LEU A 37 1.00 4.92 7.51
C LEU A 37 -0.19 5.55 6.80
N GLU A 38 -0.73 6.65 7.32
CA GLU A 38 -1.83 7.37 6.67
C GLU A 38 -1.39 7.92 5.31
N ALA A 39 -0.18 8.46 5.22
CA ALA A 39 0.36 8.95 3.96
C ALA A 39 0.55 7.82 2.95
N ALA A 40 0.98 6.65 3.41
CA ALA A 40 1.12 5.48 2.55
C ALA A 40 -0.24 5.05 1.99
N GLU A 41 -1.27 5.02 2.84
CA GLU A 41 -2.61 4.66 2.40
C GLU A 41 -3.12 5.64 1.34
N GLN A 42 -2.92 6.93 1.56
CA GLN A 42 -3.32 7.95 0.61
C GLN A 42 -2.60 7.78 -0.73
N SER A 43 -1.32 7.45 -0.69
CA SER A 43 -0.53 7.20 -1.88
C SER A 43 -1.06 6.00 -2.67
N TYR A 44 -1.40 4.90 -1.98
CA TYR A 44 -1.99 3.73 -2.64
C TYR A 44 -3.35 4.05 -3.23
N LEU A 45 -4.16 4.81 -2.51
CA LEU A 45 -5.47 5.24 -3.00
C LEU A 45 -5.34 6.03 -4.31
N GLU A 46 -4.43 6.99 -4.35
CA GLU A 46 -4.18 7.78 -5.55
C GLU A 46 -3.67 6.91 -6.70
N THR A 47 -2.81 5.95 -6.41
CA THR A 47 -2.30 5.02 -7.40
C THR A 47 -3.44 4.21 -8.02
N ALA A 48 -4.35 3.70 -7.19
CA ALA A 48 -5.51 2.95 -7.69
C ALA A 48 -6.39 3.81 -8.58
N LYS A 49 -6.61 5.07 -8.21
CA LYS A 49 -7.39 5.99 -9.03
C LYS A 49 -6.74 6.26 -10.38
N ARG A 50 -5.41 6.40 -10.41
CA ARG A 50 -4.68 6.57 -11.67
C ARG A 50 -4.81 5.36 -12.57
N LEU A 51 -4.95 4.18 -11.99
CA LEU A 51 -5.14 2.94 -12.74
C LEU A 51 -6.56 2.79 -13.26
N GLY A 52 -7.44 3.73 -12.94
CA GLY A 52 -8.80 3.74 -13.46
C GLY A 52 -9.84 3.11 -12.54
N TYR A 53 -9.46 2.78 -11.31
CA TYR A 53 -10.40 2.20 -10.35
C TYR A 53 -11.45 3.23 -9.93
N GLN A 54 -12.69 2.79 -9.79
CA GLN A 54 -13.73 3.60 -9.16
C GLN A 54 -13.37 3.86 -7.71
N GLU A 55 -13.91 4.92 -7.13
CA GLU A 55 -13.54 5.32 -5.79
C GLU A 55 -13.73 4.21 -4.76
N ALA A 56 -14.86 3.51 -4.80
CA ALA A 56 -15.10 2.41 -3.87
C ALA A 56 -14.08 1.28 -4.03
N ASP A 57 -13.75 0.93 -5.27
CA ASP A 57 -12.77 -0.11 -5.54
C ASP A 57 -11.37 0.33 -5.15
N ALA A 58 -11.05 1.60 -5.38
CA ALA A 58 -9.76 2.16 -5.00
C ALA A 58 -9.57 2.11 -3.48
N LEU A 59 -10.63 2.45 -2.72
CA LEU A 59 -10.59 2.38 -1.26
C LEU A 59 -10.37 0.95 -0.77
N GLN A 60 -11.05 -0.03 -1.37
CA GLN A 60 -10.87 -1.43 -1.02
C GLN A 60 -9.46 -1.91 -1.35
N TRP A 61 -8.95 -1.52 -2.51
CA TRP A 61 -7.61 -1.90 -2.93
C TRP A 61 -6.56 -1.34 -1.96
N ALA A 62 -6.67 -0.05 -1.65
CA ALA A 62 -5.74 0.59 -0.73
C ALA A 62 -5.81 -0.05 0.67
N ALA A 63 -7.02 -0.34 1.15
CA ALA A 63 -7.21 -0.99 2.45
C ALA A 63 -6.57 -2.39 2.47
N ALA A 64 -6.70 -3.14 1.38
CA ALA A 64 -6.09 -4.47 1.27
C ALA A 64 -4.56 -4.39 1.29
N VAL A 65 -4.00 -3.42 0.58
CA VAL A 65 -2.55 -3.21 0.59
C VAL A 65 -2.08 -2.81 2.00
N MET A 66 -2.80 -1.91 2.65
CA MET A 66 -2.45 -1.49 4.01
C MET A 66 -2.53 -2.62 5.02
N PHE A 67 -3.51 -3.50 4.86
CA PHE A 67 -3.61 -4.69 5.70
C PHE A 67 -2.33 -5.53 5.58
N ARG A 68 -1.85 -5.74 4.36
CA ARG A 68 -0.61 -6.48 4.12
C ARG A 68 0.59 -5.74 4.68
N LEU A 69 0.63 -4.42 4.53
CA LEU A 69 1.72 -3.62 5.06
C LEU A 69 1.85 -3.78 6.57
N ARG A 70 0.73 -3.76 7.28
CA ARG A 70 0.71 -3.91 8.74
C ARG A 70 1.18 -5.29 9.19
N LEU A 71 1.09 -6.29 8.32
CA LEU A 71 1.59 -7.64 8.59
C LEU A 71 3.05 -7.82 8.17
N THR A 72 3.65 -6.80 7.59
CA THR A 72 5.02 -6.86 7.06
C THR A 72 5.99 -6.33 8.11
N GLU A 73 7.08 -7.06 8.34
CA GLU A 73 8.13 -6.54 9.21
C GLU A 73 8.91 -5.42 8.52
N PRO A 74 9.41 -4.42 9.25
CA PRO A 74 9.40 -4.33 10.71
C PRO A 74 8.12 -3.74 11.33
N ILE A 75 7.10 -3.39 10.54
CA ILE A 75 5.89 -2.76 11.08
C ILE A 75 5.17 -3.70 12.05
N MET A 76 5.08 -4.98 11.68
CA MET A 76 4.44 -5.99 12.53
C MET A 76 5.12 -6.11 13.91
N ALA A 77 6.41 -5.81 13.96
CA ALA A 77 7.19 -5.92 15.19
C ALA A 77 7.11 -4.68 16.08
N MET A 78 6.44 -3.64 15.64
CA MET A 78 6.31 -2.40 16.40
C MET A 78 5.32 -2.52 17.57
#